data_26f882060c0aebbd1e95ec0c00f89621
#
_entry.id   26f882060c0aebbd1e95ec0c00f89621
#
_cell.length_a   1.000
_cell.length_b   1.000
_cell.length_c   1.000
_cell.angle_alpha   90.00
_cell.angle_beta   90.00
_cell.angle_gamma   90.00
#
_symmetry.space_group_name_H-M   'P 1'
#
loop_
_entity.id
_entity.type
_entity.pdbx_description
1 polymer ?
#
loop_
_entity_poly.entity_id
_entity_poly.type
_entity_poly.pdbx_seq_one_letter_code
_entity_poly.pdbx_strand_id
1 'polypeptide(L)'
;MKTLFNTLKIRRALRIALSSAFTAMLALACASPATAQKDKKKKSETQQPADSTNPLVPMSDENQIDYMISEMLGAWQIGDAEKLHKDYADDVTVVNGAYAPPIVGWTNYLAIYQQQRTRMQQVRMDRSNTVIKVAGNVGWACYQWDFAAVTDGAPTTAQGQTTLIMEKRNNHWIIVHNHTSMVPNSNTGPTTGAGTQPPGR
;
A
#
# COMPACT_ATOMS: atom_id res chain seq x y z
N MET A 1 -0.16 53.04 20.29
CA MET A 1 -0.69 53.66 19.05
C MET A 1 -1.28 52.53 18.19
N LYS A 2 -2.57 52.42 18.22
CA LYS A 2 -3.61 52.38 17.15
C LYS A 2 -3.33 51.34 16.07
N THR A 3 -3.99 50.17 16.18
CA THR A 3 -5.21 49.74 15.47
C THR A 3 -5.10 49.73 13.95
N LEU A 4 -5.32 48.52 13.33
CA LEU A 4 -6.35 48.41 12.31
C LEU A 4 -6.68 46.93 12.05
N PHE A 5 -7.85 46.57 12.52
CA PHE A 5 -8.64 45.42 12.07
C PHE A 5 -9.02 45.60 10.60
N ASN A 6 -8.93 44.58 9.84
CA ASN A 6 -9.75 44.51 8.62
C ASN A 6 -10.36 43.13 8.43
N THR A 7 -11.59 43.05 8.81
CA THR A 7 -12.56 41.99 8.56
C THR A 7 -12.97 42.03 7.10
N LEU A 8 -12.79 40.93 6.38
CA LEU A 8 -13.50 40.75 5.12
C LEU A 8 -14.42 39.53 5.20
N LYS A 9 -15.70 39.83 5.36
CA LYS A 9 -16.84 38.92 5.15
C LYS A 9 -16.97 38.69 3.64
N ILE A 10 -17.00 37.44 3.19
CA ILE A 10 -17.57 37.10 1.90
C ILE A 10 -18.58 35.98 2.03
N ARG A 11 -19.67 36.24 1.42
CA ARG A 11 -21.03 35.72 1.51
C ARG A 11 -21.18 34.33 0.91
N ARG A 12 -22.11 33.62 1.53
CA ARG A 12 -22.85 32.45 1.02
C ARG A 12 -23.36 32.67 -0.40
N ALA A 13 -23.27 31.62 -1.21
CA ALA A 13 -24.26 31.35 -2.25
C ALA A 13 -24.56 29.86 -2.29
N LEU A 14 -25.70 29.53 -1.74
CA LEU A 14 -26.45 28.31 -1.81
C LEU A 14 -27.09 28.23 -3.21
N ARG A 15 -26.91 27.15 -3.96
CA ARG A 15 -27.84 26.78 -5.03
C ARG A 15 -28.07 25.28 -5.03
N ILE A 16 -29.23 24.94 -4.56
CA ILE A 16 -29.95 23.67 -4.72
C ILE A 16 -30.54 23.68 -6.14
N ALA A 17 -30.33 22.59 -6.87
CA ALA A 17 -31.19 22.25 -7.99
C ALA A 17 -31.44 20.74 -7.98
N LEU A 18 -32.64 20.41 -7.55
CA LEU A 18 -33.33 19.15 -7.73
C LEU A 18 -33.69 19.01 -9.22
N SER A 19 -33.49 17.85 -9.82
CA SER A 19 -34.26 17.42 -10.97
C SER A 19 -34.35 15.90 -11.01
N SER A 20 -35.51 15.41 -10.70
CA SER A 20 -36.00 14.06 -10.91
C SER A 20 -36.53 13.92 -12.35
N ALA A 21 -36.22 12.82 -13.01
CA ALA A 21 -36.99 12.29 -14.11
C ALA A 21 -36.84 10.77 -14.19
N PHE A 22 -37.76 10.13 -13.79
CA PHE A 22 -38.51 8.92 -13.99
C PHE A 22 -38.75 8.70 -15.50
N THR A 23 -38.31 7.56 -16.05
CA THR A 23 -39.05 6.93 -17.18
C THR A 23 -38.81 5.42 -17.16
N ALA A 24 -39.95 4.75 -17.09
CA ALA A 24 -40.11 3.32 -17.17
C ALA A 24 -40.23 2.84 -18.63
N MET A 25 -40.18 1.51 -18.79
CA MET A 25 -40.80 0.71 -19.85
C MET A 25 -39.93 0.37 -21.08
N LEU A 26 -39.61 -0.89 -21.30
CA LEU A 26 -40.40 -1.74 -22.19
C LEU A 26 -39.86 -3.18 -22.19
N ALA A 27 -40.74 -4.11 -21.85
CA ALA A 27 -40.53 -5.54 -22.05
C ALA A 27 -40.72 -5.88 -23.53
N LEU A 28 -39.82 -6.64 -24.13
CA LEU A 28 -40.08 -7.28 -25.41
C LEU A 28 -39.69 -8.77 -25.31
N ALA A 29 -40.70 -9.61 -25.26
CA ALA A 29 -40.57 -11.06 -25.39
C ALA A 29 -40.29 -11.41 -26.85
N CYS A 30 -39.23 -12.11 -27.11
CA CYS A 30 -39.02 -12.81 -28.37
C CYS A 30 -38.83 -14.30 -28.07
N ALA A 31 -39.84 -15.07 -28.40
CA ALA A 31 -39.82 -16.52 -28.50
C ALA A 31 -38.94 -16.92 -29.66
N SER A 32 -38.06 -17.90 -29.48
CA SER A 32 -37.33 -18.58 -30.55
C SER A 32 -37.27 -20.09 -30.31
N PRO A 33 -37.22 -20.90 -31.34
CA PRO A 33 -37.69 -22.28 -31.34
C PRO A 33 -36.65 -23.26 -30.77
N ALA A 34 -37.21 -24.34 -30.24
CA ALA A 34 -36.48 -25.51 -29.77
C ALA A 34 -35.73 -26.21 -30.91
N THR A 35 -34.42 -26.30 -30.82
CA THR A 35 -33.64 -27.31 -31.51
C THR A 35 -33.27 -28.38 -30.49
N ALA A 36 -33.77 -29.56 -30.72
CA ALA A 36 -33.46 -30.78 -30.00
C ALA A 36 -31.98 -31.11 -30.15
N GLN A 37 -31.23 -31.09 -29.07
CA GLN A 37 -29.86 -31.58 -29.03
C GLN A 37 -29.74 -32.76 -28.06
N LYS A 38 -29.44 -33.86 -28.66
CA LYS A 38 -29.25 -35.21 -28.22
C LYS A 38 -28.51 -35.34 -26.86
N ASP A 39 -29.14 -36.07 -25.95
CA ASP A 39 -28.60 -36.51 -24.68
C ASP A 39 -27.24 -37.19 -24.81
N LYS A 40 -26.18 -36.54 -24.35
CA LYS A 40 -24.97 -37.21 -23.90
C LYS A 40 -25.02 -37.29 -22.39
N LYS A 41 -25.36 -38.46 -21.90
CA LYS A 41 -25.33 -38.90 -20.50
C LYS A 41 -23.93 -38.62 -19.91
N LYS A 42 -23.72 -37.45 -19.30
CA LYS A 42 -22.52 -37.14 -18.56
C LYS A 42 -22.70 -37.76 -17.17
N LYS A 43 -21.90 -38.76 -16.92
CA LYS A 43 -21.75 -39.51 -15.69
C LYS A 43 -21.61 -38.48 -14.56
N SER A 44 -22.57 -38.46 -13.66
CA SER A 44 -22.53 -37.68 -12.42
C SER A 44 -21.37 -38.22 -11.59
N GLU A 45 -20.26 -37.48 -11.51
CA GLU A 45 -19.27 -37.72 -10.49
C GLU A 45 -19.92 -37.25 -9.17
N THR A 46 -20.25 -38.22 -8.36
CA THR A 46 -20.59 -38.01 -6.93
C THR A 46 -19.46 -37.22 -6.30
N GLN A 47 -19.73 -35.96 -5.97
CA GLN A 47 -18.83 -35.19 -5.09
C GLN A 47 -18.81 -35.93 -3.75
N GLN A 48 -17.72 -36.64 -3.51
CA GLN A 48 -17.39 -37.21 -2.23
C GLN A 48 -17.28 -36.03 -1.24
N PRO A 49 -17.92 -36.09 -0.05
CA PRO A 49 -17.74 -35.03 0.94
C PRO A 49 -16.24 -34.90 1.20
N ALA A 50 -15.72 -33.66 1.12
CA ALA A 50 -14.34 -33.39 1.46
C ALA A 50 -14.11 -33.87 2.89
N ASP A 51 -13.31 -34.93 3.00
CA ASP A 51 -12.83 -35.43 4.28
C ASP A 51 -11.97 -34.32 4.92
N SER A 52 -12.52 -33.67 5.94
CA SER A 52 -11.89 -32.55 6.65
C SER A 52 -10.75 -33.01 7.59
N THR A 53 -10.19 -34.17 7.35
CA THR A 53 -9.03 -34.72 8.06
C THR A 53 -7.72 -34.60 7.30
N ASN A 54 -7.62 -33.64 6.36
CA ASN A 54 -6.32 -33.31 5.79
C ASN A 54 -5.52 -32.55 6.87
N PRO A 55 -4.40 -33.10 7.41
CA PRO A 55 -3.60 -32.38 8.39
C PRO A 55 -3.17 -31.08 7.71
N LEU A 56 -3.40 -29.93 8.39
CA LEU A 56 -3.00 -28.62 7.92
C LEU A 56 -1.53 -28.68 7.52
N VAL A 57 -1.26 -28.68 6.22
CA VAL A 57 0.11 -28.61 5.73
C VAL A 57 0.70 -27.30 6.25
N PRO A 58 1.78 -27.32 7.03
CA PRO A 58 2.38 -26.11 7.53
C PRO A 58 2.71 -25.18 6.37
N MET A 59 2.39 -23.90 6.53
CA MET A 59 2.72 -22.87 5.54
C MET A 59 4.24 -22.85 5.34
N SER A 60 4.70 -22.80 4.06
CA SER A 60 6.14 -22.68 3.78
C SER A 60 6.71 -21.39 4.38
N ASP A 61 8.00 -21.34 4.62
CA ASP A 61 8.67 -20.16 5.17
C ASP A 61 8.51 -18.94 4.27
N GLU A 62 8.55 -19.10 2.94
CA GLU A 62 8.30 -18.02 2.00
C GLU A 62 6.87 -17.46 2.12
N ASN A 63 5.88 -18.33 2.29
CA ASN A 63 4.50 -17.92 2.46
C ASN A 63 4.28 -17.23 3.82
N GLN A 64 4.95 -17.68 4.88
CA GLN A 64 4.92 -17.01 6.19
C GLN A 64 5.49 -15.59 6.09
N ILE A 65 6.62 -15.42 5.39
CA ILE A 65 7.24 -14.13 5.14
C ILE A 65 6.32 -13.24 4.30
N ASP A 66 5.72 -13.77 3.23
CA ASP A 66 4.80 -13.00 2.37
C ASP A 66 3.59 -12.48 3.15
N TYR A 67 3.02 -13.32 4.00
CA TYR A 67 1.93 -12.96 4.90
C TYR A 67 2.37 -11.90 5.92
N MET A 68 3.51 -12.09 6.59
CA MET A 68 4.08 -11.11 7.53
C MET A 68 4.29 -9.73 6.88
N ILE A 69 4.84 -9.67 5.65
CA ILE A 69 5.01 -8.41 4.93
C ILE A 69 3.66 -7.74 4.68
N SER A 70 2.63 -8.51 4.33
CA SER A 70 1.29 -7.97 4.11
C SER A 70 0.66 -7.42 5.40
N GLU A 71 0.83 -8.10 6.54
CA GLU A 71 0.39 -7.62 7.85
C GLU A 71 1.14 -6.36 8.28
N MET A 72 2.46 -6.35 8.12
CA MET A 72 3.33 -5.20 8.42
C MET A 72 2.92 -3.97 7.62
N LEU A 73 2.71 -4.10 6.31
CA LEU A 73 2.26 -2.99 5.46
C LEU A 73 0.86 -2.51 5.85
N GLY A 74 -0.05 -3.43 6.18
CA GLY A 74 -1.37 -3.10 6.69
C GLY A 74 -1.30 -2.31 8.01
N ALA A 75 -0.50 -2.77 8.97
CA ALA A 75 -0.28 -2.08 10.25
C ALA A 75 0.33 -0.68 10.04
N TRP A 76 1.30 -0.58 9.16
CA TRP A 76 1.93 0.69 8.79
C TRP A 76 0.92 1.70 8.21
N GLN A 77 0.05 1.26 7.30
CA GLN A 77 -0.97 2.10 6.67
C GLN A 77 -1.98 2.66 7.67
N ILE A 78 -2.47 1.83 8.60
CA ILE A 78 -3.49 2.27 9.57
C ILE A 78 -2.90 2.99 10.79
N GLY A 79 -1.58 2.95 10.98
CA GLY A 79 -0.91 3.58 12.11
C GLY A 79 -0.89 2.73 13.38
N ASP A 80 -1.07 1.41 13.26
CA ASP A 80 -1.07 0.48 14.39
C ASP A 80 0.36 0.08 14.76
N ALA A 81 0.96 0.86 15.68
CA ALA A 81 2.34 0.66 16.10
C ALA A 81 2.57 -0.66 16.86
N GLU A 82 1.56 -1.19 17.56
CA GLU A 82 1.67 -2.45 18.29
C GLU A 82 1.71 -3.63 17.32
N LYS A 83 0.85 -3.62 16.31
CA LYS A 83 0.92 -4.63 15.25
C LYS A 83 2.21 -4.53 14.46
N LEU A 84 2.63 -3.32 14.13
CA LEU A 84 3.87 -3.09 13.40
C LEU A 84 5.08 -3.66 14.16
N HIS A 85 5.12 -3.50 15.49
CA HIS A 85 6.21 -4.01 16.34
C HIS A 85 6.31 -5.55 16.35
N LYS A 86 5.20 -6.27 16.12
CA LYS A 86 5.24 -7.75 16.08
C LYS A 86 6.12 -8.29 14.97
N ASP A 87 6.26 -7.52 13.90
CA ASP A 87 7.02 -7.92 12.71
C ASP A 87 8.46 -7.37 12.71
N TYR A 88 8.80 -6.45 13.62
CA TYR A 88 10.13 -5.84 13.73
C TYR A 88 10.86 -6.27 14.98
N ALA A 89 12.15 -6.59 14.83
CA ALA A 89 13.02 -6.88 15.97
C ALA A 89 13.32 -5.60 16.76
N ASP A 90 13.54 -5.74 18.09
CA ASP A 90 13.96 -4.63 18.95
C ASP A 90 15.31 -4.04 18.51
N ASP A 91 16.18 -4.86 17.93
CA ASP A 91 17.51 -4.52 17.43
C ASP A 91 17.54 -4.18 15.91
N VAL A 92 16.37 -3.93 15.28
CA VAL A 92 16.26 -3.67 13.86
C VAL A 92 17.13 -2.50 13.40
N THR A 93 17.66 -2.61 12.18
CA THR A 93 18.34 -1.49 11.49
C THR A 93 17.48 -1.03 10.32
N VAL A 94 17.20 0.28 10.24
CA VAL A 94 16.37 0.86 9.17
C VAL A 94 17.14 1.92 8.40
N VAL A 95 17.12 1.81 7.07
CA VAL A 95 17.72 2.78 6.12
C VAL A 95 16.63 3.32 5.20
N ASN A 96 16.43 4.63 5.19
CA ASN A 96 15.33 5.30 4.47
C ASN A 96 15.74 5.95 3.14
N GLY A 97 16.83 5.49 2.53
CA GLY A 97 17.27 6.00 1.21
C GLY A 97 17.74 7.47 1.18
N ALA A 98 17.64 8.22 2.27
CA ALA A 98 18.28 9.51 2.44
C ALA A 98 19.75 9.31 2.85
N TYR A 99 20.63 10.25 2.51
CA TYR A 99 22.00 10.24 3.01
C TYR A 99 22.03 10.64 4.50
N ALA A 100 21.51 9.73 5.33
CA ALA A 100 21.45 9.86 6.78
C ALA A 100 21.96 8.58 7.43
N PRO A 101 22.47 8.66 8.67
CA PRO A 101 22.87 7.45 9.40
C PRO A 101 21.70 6.45 9.51
N PRO A 102 21.98 5.14 9.50
CA PRO A 102 20.97 4.14 9.77
C PRO A 102 20.31 4.36 11.13
N ILE A 103 18.99 4.15 11.18
CA ILE A 103 18.22 4.14 12.41
C ILE A 103 18.43 2.77 13.04
N VAL A 104 18.90 2.71 14.29
CA VAL A 104 19.17 1.47 15.02
C VAL A 104 18.18 1.35 16.17
N GLY A 105 17.49 0.21 16.22
CA GLY A 105 16.53 -0.16 17.24
C GLY A 105 15.11 0.31 16.98
N TRP A 106 14.16 -0.53 17.38
CA TRP A 106 12.73 -0.30 17.22
C TRP A 106 12.26 1.04 17.82
N THR A 107 12.68 1.37 19.03
CA THR A 107 12.27 2.62 19.72
C THR A 107 12.59 3.86 18.89
N ASN A 108 13.78 3.91 18.27
CA ASN A 108 14.18 5.03 17.43
C ASN A 108 13.39 5.08 16.12
N TYR A 109 13.16 3.90 15.51
CA TYR A 109 12.33 3.81 14.32
C TYR A 109 10.89 4.23 14.60
N LEU A 110 10.30 3.75 15.70
CA LEU A 110 8.94 4.09 16.11
C LEU A 110 8.76 5.61 16.29
N ALA A 111 9.71 6.30 16.90
CA ALA A 111 9.63 7.75 17.11
C ALA A 111 9.56 8.49 15.75
N ILE A 112 10.39 8.12 14.78
CA ILE A 112 10.40 8.72 13.44
C ILE A 112 9.11 8.37 12.69
N TYR A 113 8.68 7.11 12.74
CA TYR A 113 7.44 6.65 12.13
C TYR A 113 6.23 7.43 12.65
N GLN A 114 6.07 7.55 13.97
CA GLN A 114 4.98 8.29 14.59
C GLN A 114 4.98 9.76 14.17
N GLN A 115 6.15 10.42 14.18
CA GLN A 115 6.27 11.80 13.72
C GLN A 115 5.81 11.97 12.26
N GLN A 116 6.16 11.06 11.38
CA GLN A 116 5.71 11.09 9.98
C GLN A 116 4.22 10.79 9.88
N ARG A 117 3.74 9.80 10.63
CA ARG A 117 2.35 9.31 10.56
C ARG A 117 1.33 10.34 10.99
N THR A 118 1.65 11.20 11.98
CA THR A 118 0.76 12.29 12.43
C THR A 118 0.47 13.32 11.34
N ARG A 119 1.31 13.42 10.32
CA ARG A 119 1.16 14.36 9.20
C ARG A 119 0.37 13.76 8.02
N MET A 120 0.04 12.47 8.06
CA MET A 120 -0.53 11.71 6.95
C MET A 120 -1.98 11.29 7.25
N GLN A 121 -2.83 11.44 6.24
CA GLN A 121 -4.21 10.95 6.24
C GLN A 121 -4.45 10.13 4.97
N GLN A 122 -5.45 9.25 4.97
CA GLN A 122 -5.84 8.43 3.82
C GLN A 122 -4.66 7.67 3.21
N VAL A 123 -3.80 7.13 4.07
CA VAL A 123 -2.59 6.43 3.65
C VAL A 123 -2.93 5.13 2.95
N ARG A 124 -2.35 4.95 1.77
CA ARG A 124 -2.40 3.72 0.98
C ARG A 124 -0.99 3.36 0.53
N MET A 125 -0.65 2.09 0.65
CA MET A 125 0.59 1.52 0.14
C MET A 125 0.29 0.17 -0.51
N ASP A 126 0.52 0.07 -1.80
CA ASP A 126 0.36 -1.15 -2.57
C ASP A 126 1.72 -1.76 -2.85
N ARG A 127 1.85 -3.07 -2.67
CA ARG A 127 3.07 -3.83 -2.93
C ARG A 127 2.94 -4.61 -4.23
N SER A 128 4.01 -4.66 -5.01
CA SER A 128 4.11 -5.42 -6.25
C SER A 128 5.51 -6.03 -6.44
N ASN A 129 5.62 -6.95 -7.40
CA ASN A 129 6.88 -7.55 -7.84
C ASN A 129 7.73 -8.10 -6.69
N THR A 130 7.09 -8.81 -5.76
CA THR A 130 7.76 -9.37 -4.58
C THR A 130 8.58 -10.60 -4.93
N VAL A 131 9.84 -10.60 -4.50
CA VAL A 131 10.74 -11.75 -4.53
C VAL A 131 11.11 -12.09 -3.09
N ILE A 132 10.93 -13.34 -2.68
CA ILE A 132 11.30 -13.85 -1.36
C ILE A 132 12.28 -15.01 -1.54
N LYS A 133 13.28 -15.06 -0.69
CA LYS A 133 14.25 -16.15 -0.59
C LYS A 133 14.50 -16.50 0.86
N VAL A 134 14.67 -17.79 1.13
CA VAL A 134 14.96 -18.32 2.46
C VAL A 134 16.20 -19.21 2.41
N ALA A 135 17.07 -19.05 3.39
CA ALA A 135 18.27 -19.84 3.60
C ALA A 135 18.40 -20.18 5.09
N GLY A 136 17.89 -21.33 5.48
CA GLY A 136 17.81 -21.75 6.91
C GLY A 136 16.96 -20.77 7.72
N ASN A 137 17.53 -20.16 8.73
CA ASN A 137 16.85 -19.22 9.63
C ASN A 137 16.94 -17.74 9.17
N VAL A 138 17.46 -17.49 7.98
CA VAL A 138 17.55 -16.15 7.40
C VAL A 138 16.75 -16.11 6.12
N GLY A 139 15.96 -15.05 5.95
CA GLY A 139 15.23 -14.76 4.72
C GLY A 139 15.48 -13.34 4.27
N TRP A 140 15.26 -13.07 3.00
CA TRP A 140 15.19 -11.72 2.48
C TRP A 140 14.06 -11.58 1.48
N ALA A 141 13.49 -10.39 1.42
CA ALA A 141 12.47 -10.03 0.45
C ALA A 141 12.81 -8.71 -0.22
N CYS A 142 12.55 -8.62 -1.53
CA CYS A 142 12.61 -7.37 -2.28
C CYS A 142 11.26 -7.15 -2.95
N TYR A 143 10.74 -5.93 -2.89
CA TYR A 143 9.48 -5.57 -3.55
C TYR A 143 9.45 -4.10 -3.96
N GLN A 144 8.59 -3.80 -4.92
CA GLN A 144 8.23 -2.44 -5.29
C GLN A 144 6.98 -2.00 -4.53
N TRP A 145 6.84 -0.71 -4.32
CA TRP A 145 5.67 -0.15 -3.67
C TRP A 145 5.24 1.17 -4.31
N ASP A 146 3.93 1.38 -4.30
CA ASP A 146 3.27 2.63 -4.65
C ASP A 146 2.61 3.20 -3.40
N PHE A 147 2.85 4.47 -3.12
CA PHE A 147 2.33 5.18 -1.96
C PHE A 147 1.44 6.34 -2.39
N ALA A 148 0.32 6.50 -1.70
CA ALA A 148 -0.56 7.66 -1.81
C ALA A 148 -1.06 8.06 -0.42
N ALA A 149 -1.11 9.35 -0.14
CA ALA A 149 -1.64 9.91 1.10
C ALA A 149 -2.07 11.36 0.91
N VAL A 150 -2.72 11.92 1.92
CA VAL A 150 -2.81 13.37 2.11
C VAL A 150 -1.81 13.73 3.20
N THR A 151 -0.74 14.44 2.85
CA THR A 151 0.33 14.86 3.78
C THR A 151 0.25 16.37 3.97
N ASP A 152 0.12 16.81 5.23
CA ASP A 152 -0.05 18.24 5.57
C ASP A 152 -1.17 18.93 4.76
N GLY A 153 -2.25 18.20 4.48
CA GLY A 153 -3.40 18.68 3.74
C GLY A 153 -3.26 18.66 2.21
N ALA A 154 -2.14 18.20 1.66
CA ALA A 154 -1.90 18.09 0.22
C ALA A 154 -1.80 16.64 -0.25
N PRO A 155 -2.40 16.27 -1.40
CA PRO A 155 -2.20 14.95 -2.01
C PRO A 155 -0.72 14.69 -2.28
N THR A 156 -0.25 13.51 -1.87
CA THR A 156 1.16 13.10 -2.00
C THR A 156 1.21 11.70 -2.58
N THR A 157 2.06 11.47 -3.55
CA THR A 157 2.37 10.14 -4.11
C THR A 157 3.86 9.91 -4.13
N ALA A 158 4.27 8.67 -3.96
CA ALA A 158 5.66 8.25 -4.08
C ALA A 158 5.71 6.79 -4.57
N GLN A 159 6.84 6.41 -5.12
CA GLN A 159 7.15 5.03 -5.52
C GLN A 159 8.54 4.66 -5.02
N GLY A 160 8.76 3.38 -4.82
CA GLY A 160 10.07 2.96 -4.40
C GLY A 160 10.25 1.45 -4.36
N GLN A 161 11.33 1.06 -3.73
CA GLN A 161 11.70 -0.32 -3.52
C GLN A 161 12.12 -0.52 -2.07
N THR A 162 11.79 -1.69 -1.55
CA THR A 162 12.21 -2.10 -0.20
C THR A 162 12.91 -3.44 -0.28
N THR A 163 14.00 -3.56 0.46
CA THR A 163 14.65 -4.83 0.79
C THR A 163 14.52 -5.05 2.30
N LEU A 164 13.98 -6.22 2.66
CA LEU A 164 13.92 -6.68 4.04
C LEU A 164 14.87 -7.85 4.23
N ILE A 165 15.57 -7.88 5.37
CA ILE A 165 16.25 -9.07 5.88
C ILE A 165 15.51 -9.51 7.13
N MET A 166 15.21 -10.80 7.22
CA MET A 166 14.46 -11.39 8.32
C MET A 166 15.25 -12.56 8.93
N GLU A 167 15.04 -12.75 10.21
CA GLU A 167 15.51 -13.92 10.94
C GLU A 167 14.32 -14.70 11.52
N LYS A 168 14.45 -16.02 11.58
CA LYS A 168 13.48 -16.87 12.24
C LYS A 168 13.91 -17.04 13.71
N ARG A 169 13.25 -16.31 14.61
CA ARG A 169 13.47 -16.33 16.05
C ARG A 169 12.27 -17.00 16.72
N ASN A 170 12.48 -18.03 17.54
CA ASN A 170 11.40 -18.77 18.24
C ASN A 170 10.27 -19.24 17.28
N ASN A 171 10.65 -19.75 16.12
CA ASN A 171 9.74 -20.22 15.07
C ASN A 171 8.84 -19.12 14.47
N HIS A 172 9.21 -17.85 14.60
CA HIS A 172 8.54 -16.70 14.05
C HIS A 172 9.53 -15.87 13.21
N TRP A 173 9.11 -15.43 12.00
CA TRP A 173 9.90 -14.55 11.17
C TRP A 173 9.81 -13.12 11.69
N ILE A 174 10.95 -12.43 11.80
CA ILE A 174 11.03 -11.06 12.29
C ILE A 174 12.00 -10.25 11.46
N ILE A 175 11.66 -9.00 11.15
CA ILE A 175 12.47 -8.10 10.34
C ILE A 175 13.61 -7.55 11.20
N VAL A 176 14.85 -7.83 10.79
CA VAL A 176 16.08 -7.34 11.43
C VAL A 176 16.73 -6.21 10.65
N HIS A 177 16.39 -6.08 9.36
CA HIS A 177 16.84 -4.97 8.53
C HIS A 177 15.78 -4.56 7.53
N ASN A 178 15.59 -3.26 7.36
CA ASN A 178 14.72 -2.66 6.35
C ASN A 178 15.48 -1.56 5.62
N HIS A 179 15.65 -1.72 4.32
CA HIS A 179 16.18 -0.67 3.45
C HIS A 179 15.12 -0.28 2.44
N THR A 180 14.68 0.96 2.50
CA THR A 180 13.71 1.53 1.57
C THR A 180 14.32 2.70 0.82
N SER A 181 14.21 2.69 -0.51
CA SER A 181 14.58 3.79 -1.40
C SER A 181 13.36 4.30 -2.16
N MET A 182 13.31 5.60 -2.39
CA MET A 182 12.29 6.23 -3.25
C MET A 182 12.84 6.48 -4.64
N VAL A 183 12.01 6.29 -5.65
CA VAL A 183 12.30 6.72 -7.01
C VAL A 183 11.92 8.20 -7.12
N PRO A 184 12.80 9.09 -7.59
CA PRO A 184 12.44 10.47 -7.86
C PRO A 184 11.29 10.52 -8.85
N ASN A 185 10.23 11.29 -8.55
CA ASN A 185 9.14 11.50 -9.51
C ASN A 185 9.71 12.21 -10.75
N SER A 186 9.77 11.51 -11.87
CA SER A 186 10.24 12.03 -13.16
C SER A 186 9.34 13.13 -13.74
N ASN A 187 8.27 13.51 -13.04
CA ASN A 187 7.34 14.59 -13.45
C ASN A 187 7.79 16.01 -13.05
N THR A 188 8.91 16.19 -12.36
CA THR A 188 9.58 17.48 -12.34
C THR A 188 10.40 17.58 -13.62
N GLY A 189 9.74 17.97 -14.71
CA GLY A 189 10.42 18.39 -15.94
C GLY A 189 11.50 19.41 -15.58
N PRO A 190 12.63 19.44 -16.31
CA PRO A 190 13.67 20.41 -16.03
C PRO A 190 13.03 21.80 -16.08
N THR A 191 13.10 22.52 -14.97
CA THR A 191 12.82 23.96 -14.94
C THR A 191 13.82 24.55 -15.92
N THR A 192 13.35 24.92 -17.11
CA THR A 192 14.17 25.60 -18.11
C THR A 192 14.54 26.93 -17.48
N GLY A 193 15.68 26.93 -16.76
CA GLY A 193 16.34 28.15 -16.37
C GLY A 193 16.62 28.91 -17.65
N ALA A 194 15.94 30.03 -17.85
CA ALA A 194 16.26 30.98 -18.90
C ALA A 194 17.71 31.35 -18.74
N GLY A 195 18.57 30.70 -19.52
CA GLY A 195 19.96 31.07 -19.66
C GLY A 195 20.01 32.44 -20.32
N THR A 196 20.28 33.45 -19.55
CA THR A 196 20.69 34.78 -20.02
C THR A 196 22.01 34.59 -20.76
N GLN A 197 21.94 34.62 -22.09
CA GLN A 197 23.12 34.62 -22.95
C GLN A 197 23.83 35.97 -22.77
N PRO A 198 25.13 36.01 -22.42
CA PRO A 198 25.85 37.29 -22.35
C PRO A 198 26.01 37.87 -23.73
N PRO A 199 25.98 39.24 -23.90
CA PRO A 199 26.16 39.88 -25.17
C PRO A 199 27.60 39.68 -25.67
N GLY A 200 27.68 39.22 -26.92
CA GLY A 200 28.99 39.02 -27.60
C GLY A 200 29.76 40.31 -27.76
N ARG A 201 31.07 40.18 -27.62
CA ARG A 201 32.09 41.12 -28.11
C ARG A 201 32.70 40.55 -29.38
#